data_62f51a244e9bec7540874a16f1a25e22
#
_entry.id   62f51a244e9bec7540874a16f1a25e22
#
_cell.length_a   1.000
_cell.length_b   1.000
_cell.length_c   1.000
_cell.angle_alpha   90.00
_cell.angle_beta   90.00
_cell.angle_gamma   90.00
#
_symmetry.space_group_name_H-M   'P 1'
#
loop_
_entity.id
_entity.type
_entity.pdbx_description
1 polymer ?
#
loop_
_entity_poly.entity_id
_entity_poly.type
_entity_poly.pdbx_seq_one_letter_code
_entity_poly.pdbx_strand_id
1 'polypeptide(L)'
;MKGTEDVTGNKVDTLYCDGAYQSEDNRKFADKQDIDLITGGLQGNPSRFDLEQTDDTTLEVTDKHTGEVINAILVKYEKWKISVINKKGKKTWRYFGKKQIDKAQTKKEVESVPFEKRKRRNNVEATIFQYCFRTRNNKTRYRGLIKHKMQALTRCAWINVRRLLLFDLEMAIQRV
;
A
#
# COMPACT_ATOMS: atom_id res chain seq x y z
N MET A 1 2.57 15.57 -7.34
CA MET A 1 1.26 15.72 -7.98
C MET A 1 1.19 16.95 -8.85
N LYS A 2 1.40 18.18 -8.34
CA LYS A 2 1.38 19.40 -9.19
C LYS A 2 2.14 19.26 -10.51
N GLY A 3 3.36 18.72 -10.49
CA GLY A 3 4.15 18.56 -11.72
C GLY A 3 3.56 17.55 -12.73
N THR A 4 2.76 16.60 -12.30
CA THR A 4 2.04 15.68 -13.20
C THR A 4 0.84 16.38 -13.83
N GLU A 5 0.09 17.11 -13.01
CA GLU A 5 -1.07 17.89 -13.46
C GLU A 5 -0.66 19.00 -14.42
N ASP A 6 0.45 19.70 -14.14
CA ASP A 6 1.03 20.72 -15.02
C ASP A 6 1.43 20.18 -16.41
N VAL A 7 1.88 18.92 -16.47
CA VAL A 7 2.31 18.28 -17.72
C VAL A 7 1.15 17.64 -18.48
N THR A 8 0.22 17.03 -17.75
CA THR A 8 -0.90 16.26 -18.37
C THR A 8 -2.15 17.09 -18.60
N GLY A 9 -2.28 18.22 -17.92
CA GLY A 9 -3.51 19.04 -17.90
C GLY A 9 -4.69 18.38 -17.17
N ASN A 10 -4.48 17.21 -16.56
CA ASN A 10 -5.52 16.45 -15.89
C ASN A 10 -5.26 16.39 -14.38
N LYS A 11 -6.33 16.46 -13.58
CA LYS A 11 -6.29 16.22 -12.13
C LYS A 11 -5.90 14.75 -11.87
N VAL A 12 -5.16 14.52 -10.81
CA VAL A 12 -4.82 13.16 -10.35
C VAL A 12 -5.96 12.66 -9.46
N ASP A 13 -6.74 11.71 -9.94
CA ASP A 13 -7.86 11.12 -9.19
C ASP A 13 -7.44 9.93 -8.34
N THR A 14 -6.45 9.16 -8.79
CA THR A 14 -5.99 7.94 -8.12
C THR A 14 -4.48 7.91 -8.00
N LEU A 15 -3.96 7.62 -6.82
CA LEU A 15 -2.53 7.47 -6.55
C LEU A 15 -2.21 6.06 -6.06
N TYR A 16 -1.43 5.32 -6.84
CA TYR A 16 -0.93 4.00 -6.46
C TYR A 16 0.41 4.13 -5.76
N CYS A 17 0.51 3.68 -4.51
CA CYS A 17 1.74 3.82 -3.74
C CYS A 17 2.11 2.56 -2.95
N ASP A 18 3.29 2.56 -2.36
CA ASP A 18 3.74 1.49 -1.47
C ASP A 18 3.04 1.57 -0.12
N GLY A 19 2.93 0.44 0.57
CA GLY A 19 2.39 0.35 1.92
C GLY A 19 3.10 1.26 2.94
N ALA A 20 4.35 1.66 2.66
CA ALA A 20 5.07 2.66 3.46
C ALA A 20 4.42 4.05 3.47
N TYR A 21 3.61 4.38 2.46
CA TYR A 21 2.95 5.68 2.34
C TYR A 21 1.56 5.74 3.02
N GLN A 22 1.21 4.74 3.80
CA GLN A 22 -0.05 4.67 4.55
C GLN A 22 -0.01 5.42 5.90
N SER A 23 0.74 6.50 6.02
CA SER A 23 0.66 7.33 7.21
C SER A 23 -0.68 8.07 7.28
N GLU A 24 -1.13 8.36 8.50
CA GLU A 24 -2.35 9.12 8.74
C GLU A 24 -2.33 10.49 8.04
N ASP A 25 -1.17 11.14 8.03
CA ASP A 25 -0.98 12.43 7.36
C ASP A 25 -1.16 12.34 5.84
N ASN A 26 -0.64 11.27 5.22
CA ASN A 26 -0.80 11.04 3.79
C ASN A 26 -2.25 10.73 3.42
N ARG A 27 -2.98 9.99 4.27
CA ARG A 27 -4.41 9.72 4.08
C ARG A 27 -5.22 11.02 4.17
N LYS A 28 -5.03 11.82 5.23
CA LYS A 28 -5.68 13.12 5.38
C LYS A 28 -5.36 14.08 4.22
N PHE A 29 -4.15 13.99 3.69
CA PHE A 29 -3.78 14.78 2.51
C PHE A 29 -4.52 14.31 1.27
N ALA A 30 -4.61 12.99 1.03
CA ALA A 30 -5.33 12.42 -0.09
C ALA A 30 -6.82 12.78 -0.03
N ASP A 31 -7.45 12.63 1.15
CA ASP A 31 -8.85 12.98 1.39
C ASP A 31 -9.12 14.46 1.09
N LYS A 32 -8.24 15.37 1.56
CA LYS A 32 -8.37 16.82 1.27
C LYS A 32 -8.25 17.18 -0.20
N GLN A 33 -7.55 16.38 -0.98
CA GLN A 33 -7.35 16.58 -2.41
C GLN A 33 -8.34 15.78 -3.26
N ASP A 34 -9.23 15.02 -2.62
CA ASP A 34 -10.17 14.11 -3.28
C ASP A 34 -9.44 13.12 -4.20
N ILE A 35 -8.41 12.46 -3.65
CA ILE A 35 -7.55 11.49 -4.34
C ILE A 35 -7.75 10.11 -3.71
N ASP A 36 -8.09 9.13 -4.53
CA ASP A 36 -8.16 7.73 -4.12
C ASP A 36 -6.74 7.16 -3.93
N LEU A 37 -6.35 6.94 -2.67
CA LEU A 37 -5.02 6.44 -2.29
C LEU A 37 -5.03 4.91 -2.24
N ILE A 38 -4.58 4.26 -3.31
CA ILE A 38 -4.48 2.81 -3.38
C ILE A 38 -3.07 2.36 -3.01
N THR A 39 -2.97 1.69 -1.88
CA THR A 39 -1.68 1.18 -1.40
C THR A 39 -1.55 -0.33 -1.60
N GLY A 40 -0.32 -0.77 -1.80
CA GLY A 40 0.02 -2.19 -1.77
C GLY A 40 -0.22 -2.79 -0.36
N GLY A 41 -0.26 -4.13 -0.29
CA GLY A 41 -0.45 -4.83 0.98
C GLY A 41 0.55 -4.38 2.05
N LEU A 42 0.08 -4.23 3.27
CA LEU A 42 0.94 -3.91 4.40
C LEU A 42 1.84 -5.10 4.71
N GLN A 43 3.15 -4.87 4.71
CA GLN A 43 4.12 -5.87 5.13
C GLN A 43 4.06 -6.06 6.64
N GLY A 44 4.23 -7.29 7.09
CA GLY A 44 4.30 -7.66 8.50
C GLY A 44 3.78 -9.06 8.75
N ASN A 45 4.13 -9.60 9.90
CA ASN A 45 3.61 -10.91 10.31
C ASN A 45 2.09 -10.82 10.51
N PRO A 46 1.34 -11.85 10.08
CA PRO A 46 -0.09 -11.89 10.33
C PRO A 46 -0.37 -11.84 11.84
N SER A 47 -1.23 -10.93 12.24
CA SER A 47 -1.69 -10.88 13.63
C SER A 47 -2.50 -12.13 13.97
N ARG A 48 -2.28 -12.69 15.16
CA ARG A 48 -3.13 -13.77 15.69
C ARG A 48 -4.58 -13.32 15.87
N PHE A 49 -4.76 -12.05 16.25
CA PHE A 49 -6.08 -11.50 16.54
C PHE A 49 -6.54 -10.61 15.39
N ASP A 50 -7.77 -10.79 14.99
CA ASP A 50 -8.50 -9.87 14.13
C ASP A 50 -9.33 -8.94 15.01
N LEU A 51 -9.27 -7.64 14.72
CA LEU A 51 -9.92 -6.60 15.52
C LEU A 51 -11.01 -5.95 14.68
N GLU A 52 -12.21 -5.89 15.22
CA GLU A 52 -13.36 -5.25 14.58
C GLU A 52 -14.06 -4.34 15.58
N GLN A 53 -13.97 -3.05 15.35
CA GLN A 53 -14.64 -2.07 16.17
C GLN A 53 -15.97 -1.71 15.53
N THR A 54 -17.05 -2.06 16.22
CA THR A 54 -18.43 -1.76 15.77
C THR A 54 -18.85 -0.37 16.26
N ASP A 55 -18.50 -0.03 17.51
CA ASP A 55 -18.80 1.25 18.14
C ASP A 55 -17.61 1.73 18.98
N ASP A 56 -17.63 2.97 19.43
CA ASP A 56 -16.58 3.55 20.28
C ASP A 56 -16.31 2.74 21.57
N THR A 57 -17.28 1.95 22.01
CA THR A 57 -17.21 1.15 23.24
C THR A 57 -17.11 -0.33 23.02
N THR A 58 -17.38 -0.81 21.79
CA THR A 58 -17.49 -2.23 21.49
C THR A 58 -16.40 -2.65 20.52
N LEU A 59 -15.52 -3.56 20.97
CA LEU A 59 -14.46 -4.15 20.16
C LEU A 59 -14.63 -5.67 20.16
N GLU A 60 -14.84 -6.23 19.00
CA GLU A 60 -14.83 -7.69 18.78
C GLU A 60 -13.43 -8.14 18.38
N VAL A 61 -12.96 -9.19 19.02
CA VAL A 61 -11.64 -9.76 18.80
C VAL A 61 -11.78 -11.22 18.42
N THR A 62 -11.44 -11.55 17.17
CA THR A 62 -11.45 -12.93 16.69
C THR A 62 -10.05 -13.54 16.82
N ASP A 63 -9.91 -14.62 17.55
CA ASP A 63 -8.66 -15.38 17.60
C ASP A 63 -8.57 -16.31 16.39
N LYS A 64 -7.67 -16.04 15.47
CA LYS A 64 -7.48 -16.82 14.23
C LYS A 64 -7.01 -18.26 14.46
N HIS A 65 -6.52 -18.59 15.66
CA HIS A 65 -6.10 -19.95 15.99
C HIS A 65 -7.25 -20.83 16.49
N THR A 66 -8.17 -20.25 17.24
CA THR A 66 -9.32 -20.98 17.80
C THR A 66 -10.61 -20.73 17.05
N GLY A 67 -10.70 -19.66 16.27
CA GLY A 67 -11.93 -19.20 15.62
C GLY A 67 -12.93 -18.54 16.59
N GLU A 68 -12.57 -18.39 17.86
CA GLU A 68 -13.45 -17.80 18.87
C GLU A 68 -13.54 -16.28 18.70
N VAL A 69 -14.75 -15.76 18.81
CA VAL A 69 -15.02 -14.31 18.86
C VAL A 69 -15.20 -13.91 20.31
N ILE A 70 -14.41 -12.97 20.77
CA ILE A 70 -14.37 -12.51 22.16
C ILE A 70 -14.68 -11.01 22.18
N ASN A 71 -15.70 -10.60 22.93
CA ASN A 71 -15.99 -9.20 23.16
C ASN A 71 -14.99 -8.62 24.15
N ALA A 72 -14.28 -7.58 23.72
CA ALA A 72 -13.30 -6.92 24.56
C ALA A 72 -13.97 -5.93 25.53
N ILE A 73 -13.43 -5.87 26.73
CA ILE A 73 -13.88 -4.96 27.78
C ILE A 73 -13.05 -3.69 27.70
N LEU A 74 -13.71 -2.54 27.57
CA LEU A 74 -13.05 -1.24 27.61
C LEU A 74 -12.50 -0.98 29.04
N VAL A 75 -11.22 -0.66 29.11
CA VAL A 75 -10.51 -0.29 30.35
C VAL A 75 -10.09 1.18 30.24
N LYS A 76 -9.62 1.77 31.35
CA LYS A 76 -9.12 3.16 31.35
C LYS A 76 -8.11 3.43 30.23
N TYR A 77 -8.12 4.66 29.68
CA TYR A 77 -7.18 5.15 28.63
C TYR A 77 -7.34 4.53 27.24
N GLU A 78 -8.58 4.33 26.77
CA GLU A 78 -8.87 3.82 25.42
C GLU A 78 -8.12 2.49 25.10
N LYS A 79 -8.04 1.62 26.10
CA LYS A 79 -7.47 0.28 25.96
C LYS A 79 -8.55 -0.76 26.17
N TRP A 80 -8.59 -1.73 25.29
CA TRP A 80 -9.47 -2.88 25.36
C TRP A 80 -8.72 -4.09 25.89
N LYS A 81 -9.37 -4.89 26.71
CA LYS A 81 -8.82 -6.06 27.39
C LYS A 81 -9.62 -7.29 27.04
N ILE A 82 -8.94 -8.36 26.67
CA ILE A 82 -9.52 -9.69 26.50
C ILE A 82 -8.81 -10.70 27.37
N SER A 83 -9.52 -11.80 27.67
CA SER A 83 -8.97 -12.98 28.31
C SER A 83 -8.74 -14.05 27.27
N VAL A 84 -7.54 -14.58 27.16
CA VAL A 84 -7.17 -15.62 26.19
C VAL A 84 -6.47 -16.76 26.91
N ILE A 85 -6.79 -17.98 26.52
CA ILE A 85 -6.09 -19.18 27.01
C ILE A 85 -4.80 -19.36 26.19
N ASN A 86 -3.67 -19.45 26.90
CA ASN A 86 -2.37 -19.70 26.28
C ASN A 86 -2.22 -21.18 25.87
N LYS A 87 -1.27 -21.49 25.00
CA LYS A 87 -0.92 -22.90 24.60
C LYS A 87 -0.66 -23.84 25.78
N LYS A 88 -0.33 -23.29 26.95
CA LYS A 88 -0.12 -24.04 28.22
C LYS A 88 -1.39 -24.15 29.07
N GLY A 89 -2.58 -23.81 28.56
CA GLY A 89 -3.85 -23.85 29.30
C GLY A 89 -4.02 -22.74 30.36
N LYS A 90 -3.08 -21.79 30.46
CA LYS A 90 -3.18 -20.70 31.42
C LYS A 90 -3.94 -19.50 30.83
N LYS A 91 -4.85 -18.93 31.62
CA LYS A 91 -5.58 -17.71 31.28
C LYS A 91 -4.62 -16.51 31.33
N THR A 92 -4.55 -15.77 30.24
CA THR A 92 -3.70 -14.57 30.09
C THR A 92 -4.52 -13.41 29.57
N TRP A 93 -4.15 -12.20 29.96
CA TRP A 93 -4.79 -10.98 29.50
C TRP A 93 -4.03 -10.37 28.34
N ARG A 94 -4.78 -9.89 27.33
CA ARG A 94 -4.24 -9.12 26.21
C ARG A 94 -4.90 -7.76 26.17
N TYR A 95 -4.13 -6.75 25.83
CA TYR A 95 -4.58 -5.37 25.74
C TYR A 95 -4.37 -4.86 24.32
N PHE A 96 -5.36 -4.14 23.80
CA PHE A 96 -5.33 -3.49 22.51
C PHE A 96 -5.55 -2.00 22.68
N GLY A 97 -4.69 -1.18 22.15
CA GLY A 97 -4.84 0.27 22.12
C GLY A 97 -5.37 0.75 20.79
N LYS A 98 -5.87 1.98 20.74
CA LYS A 98 -6.45 2.60 19.55
C LYS A 98 -5.57 2.46 18.31
N LYS A 99 -4.27 2.75 18.42
CA LYS A 99 -3.32 2.57 17.30
C LYS A 99 -3.28 1.18 16.67
N GLN A 100 -3.54 0.13 17.46
CA GLN A 100 -3.56 -1.23 16.96
C GLN A 100 -4.87 -1.54 16.23
N ILE A 101 -5.95 -0.96 16.70
CA ILE A 101 -7.28 -1.08 16.08
C ILE A 101 -7.28 -0.33 14.75
N ASP A 102 -6.83 0.93 14.73
CA ASP A 102 -6.72 1.73 13.51
C ASP A 102 -5.85 1.02 12.46
N LYS A 103 -4.72 0.42 12.90
CA LYS A 103 -3.87 -0.37 12.01
C LYS A 103 -4.56 -1.62 11.46
N ALA A 104 -5.39 -2.30 12.27
CA ALA A 104 -6.14 -3.46 11.85
C ALA A 104 -7.23 -3.07 10.84
N GLN A 105 -7.95 -1.99 11.09
CA GLN A 105 -8.95 -1.44 10.18
C GLN A 105 -8.32 -1.03 8.85
N THR A 106 -7.24 -0.26 8.89
CA THR A 106 -6.48 0.12 7.69
C THR A 106 -6.04 -1.11 6.88
N LYS A 107 -5.63 -2.18 7.56
CA LYS A 107 -5.27 -3.41 6.88
C LYS A 107 -6.46 -4.05 6.17
N LYS A 108 -7.62 -4.11 6.81
CA LYS A 108 -8.86 -4.62 6.21
C LYS A 108 -9.27 -3.77 4.99
N GLU A 109 -9.21 -2.45 5.09
CA GLU A 109 -9.49 -1.52 3.98
C GLU A 109 -8.58 -1.80 2.78
N VAL A 110 -7.27 -1.95 3.01
CA VAL A 110 -6.31 -2.28 1.94
C VAL A 110 -6.58 -3.66 1.34
N GLU A 111 -6.92 -4.64 2.15
CA GLU A 111 -7.23 -5.99 1.70
C GLU A 111 -8.55 -6.06 0.92
N SER A 112 -9.52 -5.18 1.21
CA SER A 112 -10.79 -5.09 0.51
C SER A 112 -10.66 -4.53 -0.91
N VAL A 113 -9.58 -3.78 -1.21
CA VAL A 113 -9.33 -3.26 -2.56
C VAL A 113 -9.14 -4.43 -3.54
N PRO A 114 -9.87 -4.46 -4.68
CA PRO A 114 -9.75 -5.53 -5.67
C PRO A 114 -8.32 -5.75 -6.15
N PHE A 115 -7.95 -7.02 -6.31
CA PHE A 115 -6.60 -7.42 -6.72
C PHE A 115 -6.15 -6.72 -8.01
N GLU A 116 -7.04 -6.57 -8.99
CA GLU A 116 -6.75 -5.90 -10.26
C GLU A 116 -6.34 -4.42 -10.08
N LYS A 117 -6.98 -3.71 -9.16
CA LYS A 117 -6.55 -2.35 -8.82
C LYS A 117 -5.17 -2.34 -8.17
N ARG A 118 -4.92 -3.25 -7.22
CA ARG A 118 -3.62 -3.36 -6.55
C ARG A 118 -2.49 -3.77 -7.50
N LYS A 119 -2.78 -4.60 -8.49
CA LYS A 119 -1.83 -5.08 -9.51
C LYS A 119 -1.26 -3.94 -10.36
N ARG A 120 -2.00 -2.84 -10.55
CA ARG A 120 -1.51 -1.68 -11.33
C ARG A 120 -0.21 -1.09 -10.77
N ARG A 121 0.05 -1.24 -9.47
CA ARG A 121 1.33 -0.86 -8.86
C ARG A 121 2.51 -1.62 -9.47
N ASN A 122 2.33 -2.86 -9.87
CA ASN A 122 3.41 -3.67 -10.47
C ASN A 122 3.96 -3.02 -11.75
N ASN A 123 3.18 -2.20 -12.43
CA ASN A 123 3.63 -1.44 -13.61
C ASN A 123 4.71 -0.42 -13.25
N VAL A 124 4.64 0.16 -12.05
CA VAL A 124 5.65 1.11 -11.55
C VAL A 124 6.94 0.36 -11.26
N GLU A 125 6.87 -0.79 -10.59
CA GLU A 125 8.04 -1.63 -10.30
C GLU A 125 8.69 -2.14 -11.59
N ALA A 126 7.90 -2.58 -12.56
CA ALA A 126 8.39 -2.98 -13.88
C ALA A 126 9.09 -1.82 -14.60
N THR A 127 8.57 -0.59 -14.45
CA THR A 127 9.19 0.61 -15.03
C THR A 127 10.51 0.92 -14.36
N ILE A 128 10.58 0.86 -13.03
CA ILE A 128 11.81 1.05 -12.26
C ILE A 128 12.84 -0.01 -12.65
N PHE A 129 12.43 -1.27 -12.77
CA PHE A 129 13.30 -2.35 -13.23
C PHE A 129 13.86 -2.05 -14.63
N GLN A 130 13.01 -1.67 -15.58
CA GLN A 130 13.45 -1.30 -16.93
C GLN A 130 14.41 -0.10 -16.93
N TYR A 131 14.15 0.88 -16.05
CA TYR A 131 15.02 2.04 -15.86
C TYR A 131 16.39 1.65 -15.32
N CYS A 132 16.44 0.75 -14.33
CA CYS A 132 17.67 0.27 -13.71
C CYS A 132 18.38 -0.82 -14.52
N PHE A 133 17.73 -1.42 -15.51
CA PHE A 133 18.30 -2.45 -16.34
C PHE A 133 19.59 -1.98 -17.02
N ARG A 134 20.65 -2.78 -16.98
CA ARG A 134 22.01 -2.46 -17.44
C ARG A 134 22.74 -1.39 -16.60
N THR A 135 22.25 -1.04 -15.42
CA THR A 135 23.06 -0.30 -14.46
C THR A 135 23.75 -1.27 -13.51
N ARG A 136 25.05 -1.11 -13.28
CA ARG A 136 25.76 -1.95 -12.31
C ARG A 136 25.37 -1.49 -10.90
N ASN A 137 24.80 -2.38 -10.11
CA ASN A 137 24.34 -2.09 -8.74
C ASN A 137 23.41 -0.88 -8.62
N ASN A 138 22.53 -0.68 -9.61
CA ASN A 138 21.61 0.46 -9.66
C ASN A 138 22.32 1.84 -9.59
N LYS A 139 23.60 1.88 -9.93
CA LYS A 139 24.40 3.11 -9.93
C LYS A 139 24.63 3.61 -11.35
N THR A 140 24.54 4.92 -11.51
CA THR A 140 24.90 5.57 -12.77
C THR A 140 26.40 5.81 -12.84
N ARG A 141 26.96 5.78 -14.06
CA ARG A 141 28.36 6.12 -14.32
C ARG A 141 28.61 7.61 -14.41
N TYR A 142 27.55 8.40 -14.49
CA TYR A 142 27.68 9.85 -14.70
C TYR A 142 27.82 10.58 -13.37
N ARG A 143 28.62 11.63 -13.36
CA ARG A 143 28.78 12.53 -12.21
C ARG A 143 28.22 13.91 -12.58
N GLY A 144 27.56 14.53 -11.60
CA GLY A 144 26.93 15.85 -11.73
C GLY A 144 25.46 15.80 -12.14
N LEU A 145 24.69 16.72 -11.59
CA LEU A 145 23.23 16.76 -11.69
C LEU A 145 22.73 16.82 -13.13
N ILE A 146 23.36 17.62 -13.98
CA ILE A 146 22.95 17.80 -15.38
C ILE A 146 23.05 16.48 -16.15
N LYS A 147 24.20 15.79 -16.02
CA LYS A 147 24.41 14.51 -16.71
C LYS A 147 23.46 13.43 -16.21
N HIS A 148 23.14 13.40 -14.91
CA HIS A 148 22.13 12.51 -14.34
C HIS A 148 20.73 12.81 -14.89
N LYS A 149 20.35 14.09 -14.96
CA LYS A 149 19.06 14.51 -15.50
C LYS A 149 18.91 14.10 -16.98
N MET A 150 19.94 14.35 -17.78
CA MET A 150 19.95 13.95 -19.19
C MET A 150 19.83 12.44 -19.35
N GLN A 151 20.60 11.66 -18.60
CA GLN A 151 20.49 10.20 -18.61
C GLN A 151 19.08 9.73 -18.23
N ALA A 152 18.49 10.30 -17.18
CA ALA A 152 17.15 9.94 -16.75
C ALA A 152 16.12 10.21 -17.85
N LEU A 153 16.14 11.39 -18.45
CA LEU A 153 15.24 11.78 -19.54
C LEU A 153 15.38 10.87 -20.75
N THR A 154 16.61 10.61 -21.19
CA THR A 154 16.88 9.73 -22.34
C THR A 154 16.38 8.30 -22.09
N ARG A 155 16.59 7.76 -20.88
CA ARG A 155 16.08 6.44 -20.52
C ARG A 155 14.57 6.38 -20.47
N CYS A 156 13.93 7.37 -19.86
CA CYS A 156 12.48 7.44 -19.83
C CYS A 156 11.90 7.53 -21.25
N ALA A 157 12.47 8.37 -22.10
CA ALA A 157 12.07 8.47 -23.50
C ALA A 157 12.21 7.13 -24.23
N TRP A 158 13.33 6.44 -24.08
CA TRP A 158 13.56 5.12 -24.67
C TRP A 158 12.56 4.06 -24.18
N ILE A 159 12.27 4.02 -22.87
CA ILE A 159 11.28 3.11 -22.32
C ILE A 159 9.90 3.36 -22.91
N ASN A 160 9.52 4.63 -23.07
CA ASN A 160 8.23 5.00 -23.63
C ASN A 160 8.13 4.63 -25.12
N VAL A 161 9.16 4.91 -25.91
CA VAL A 161 9.22 4.50 -27.32
C VAL A 161 9.08 2.97 -27.47
N ARG A 162 9.83 2.21 -26.65
CA ARG A 162 9.74 0.76 -26.66
C ARG A 162 8.33 0.26 -26.30
N ARG A 163 7.66 0.87 -25.35
CA ARG A 163 6.30 0.51 -24.95
C ARG A 163 5.30 0.80 -26.07
N LEU A 164 5.42 1.92 -26.73
CA LEU A 164 4.58 2.26 -27.88
C LEU A 164 4.75 1.23 -29.01
N LEU A 165 5.99 0.90 -29.36
CA LEU A 165 6.26 -0.11 -30.38
C LEU A 165 5.68 -1.48 -30.04
N LEU A 166 5.77 -1.91 -28.77
CA LEU A 166 5.19 -3.18 -28.34
C LEU A 166 3.66 -3.15 -28.40
N PHE A 167 3.06 -2.04 -27.99
CA PHE A 167 1.61 -1.85 -28.06
C PHE A 167 1.12 -1.90 -29.50
N ASP A 168 1.78 -1.21 -30.43
CA ASP A 168 1.42 -1.21 -31.85
C ASP A 168 1.55 -2.61 -32.46
N LEU A 169 2.58 -3.38 -32.06
CA LEU A 169 2.75 -4.78 -32.48
C LEU A 169 1.62 -5.69 -31.96
N GLU A 170 1.27 -5.57 -30.67
CA GLU A 170 0.17 -6.34 -30.06
C GLU A 170 -1.16 -6.03 -30.75
N MET A 171 -1.42 -4.75 -31.03
CA MET A 171 -2.64 -4.31 -31.73
C MET A 171 -2.66 -4.80 -33.19
N ALA A 172 -1.53 -4.90 -33.84
CA ALA A 172 -1.44 -5.44 -35.20
C ALA A 172 -1.71 -6.94 -35.21
N ILE A 173 -1.21 -7.71 -34.25
CA ILE A 173 -1.45 -9.15 -34.11
C ILE A 173 -2.92 -9.46 -33.82
N GLN A 174 -3.60 -8.63 -33.01
CA GLN A 174 -5.02 -8.83 -32.68
C GLN A 174 -5.97 -8.55 -33.85
N ARG A 175 -5.52 -7.88 -34.89
CA ARG A 175 -6.31 -7.54 -36.10
C ARG A 175 -6.22 -8.58 -37.20
N VAL A 176 -5.38 -9.58 -37.05
CA VAL A 176 -5.22 -10.74 -37.95
C VAL A 176 -5.99 -11.92 -37.40
#